data_8497cdf7f9693b8074e3af48fc0ffaae
#
_entry.id   8497cdf7f9693b8074e3af48fc0ffaae
#
_cell.length_a   1.000
_cell.length_b   1.000
_cell.length_c   1.000
_cell.angle_alpha   90.00
_cell.angle_beta   90.00
_cell.angle_gamma   90.00
#
_symmetry.space_group_name_H-M   'P 1'
#
loop_
_entity.id
_entity.type
_entity.pdbx_description
1 polymer ?
#
loop_
_entity_poly.entity_id
_entity_poly.type
_entity_poly.pdbx_seq_one_letter_code
_entity_poly.pdbx_strand_id
1 'polypeptide(L)'
;MIAALGLLLAACNRQAPMPKTDLDRLQGTWNLVAAFQDGKPLPADKVKQTTIVFKGDTFRFPGSAEYATSKEGTIKLDENKTPKEMDAISTEKEVMLGIYRVEENGYKVCFAPAGKPRPTEFSSTLGSGYILQSWQRQNPQ
;
A
#
# COMPACT_ATOMS: atom_id res chain seq x y z
N MET A 1 29.87 47.81 -39.66
CA MET A 1 29.66 47.37 -38.30
C MET A 1 28.48 46.43 -38.32
N ILE A 2 28.73 45.12 -38.17
CA ILE A 2 27.70 44.11 -38.14
C ILE A 2 27.57 43.67 -36.69
N ALA A 3 26.42 43.97 -36.03
CA ALA A 3 26.10 43.50 -34.69
C ALA A 3 25.54 42.09 -34.81
N ALA A 4 26.29 41.08 -34.37
CA ALA A 4 25.81 39.71 -34.25
C ALA A 4 24.96 39.62 -32.99
N LEU A 5 23.65 39.51 -33.18
CA LEU A 5 22.70 39.25 -32.11
C LEU A 5 22.75 37.73 -31.77
N GLY A 6 23.49 37.41 -30.73
CA GLY A 6 23.55 36.03 -30.21
C GLY A 6 22.23 35.63 -29.58
N LEU A 7 21.52 34.74 -30.26
CA LEU A 7 20.32 34.11 -29.71
C LEU A 7 20.75 33.10 -28.64
N LEU A 8 20.64 33.45 -27.35
CA LEU A 8 20.79 32.51 -26.26
C LEU A 8 19.54 31.63 -26.27
N LEU A 9 19.65 30.44 -26.84
CA LEU A 9 18.71 29.36 -26.66
C LEU A 9 18.86 28.86 -25.21
N ALA A 10 18.00 29.34 -24.33
CA ALA A 10 17.84 28.75 -23.02
C ALA A 10 17.26 27.34 -23.23
N ALA A 11 18.15 26.35 -23.19
CA ALA A 11 17.70 24.94 -23.15
C ALA A 11 16.95 24.71 -21.83
N CYS A 12 15.63 24.68 -21.92
CA CYS A 12 14.80 24.16 -20.82
C CYS A 12 15.16 22.68 -20.62
N ASN A 13 16.01 22.41 -19.65
CA ASN A 13 16.37 21.06 -19.26
C ASN A 13 15.19 20.48 -18.48
N ARG A 14 14.17 20.00 -19.20
CA ARG A 14 13.08 19.22 -18.59
C ARG A 14 13.63 17.85 -18.26
N GLN A 15 14.10 17.69 -17.02
CA GLN A 15 14.37 16.35 -16.52
C GLN A 15 13.08 15.53 -16.58
N ALA A 16 13.13 14.35 -17.19
CA ALA A 16 12.03 13.40 -17.12
C ALA A 16 11.73 13.12 -15.64
N PRO A 17 10.43 13.11 -15.22
CA PRO A 17 10.09 12.77 -13.85
C PRO A 17 10.65 11.39 -13.53
N MET A 18 11.23 11.24 -12.34
CA MET A 18 11.72 9.95 -11.87
C MET A 18 10.53 8.96 -11.73
N PRO A 19 10.72 7.69 -12.15
CA PRO A 19 9.66 6.68 -11.96
C PRO A 19 9.29 6.61 -10.49
N LYS A 20 7.98 6.60 -10.20
CA LYS A 20 7.47 6.40 -8.84
C LYS A 20 7.79 4.99 -8.37
N THR A 21 8.29 4.86 -7.14
CA THR A 21 8.38 3.58 -6.45
C THR A 21 6.98 3.15 -5.99
N ASP A 22 6.81 1.90 -5.63
CA ASP A 22 5.55 1.44 -5.06
C ASP A 22 5.26 2.12 -3.72
N LEU A 23 6.29 2.45 -2.95
CA LEU A 23 6.12 3.23 -1.73
C LEU A 23 5.54 4.62 -2.03
N ASP A 24 6.00 5.27 -3.09
CA ASP A 24 5.44 6.55 -3.55
C ASP A 24 3.97 6.41 -3.96
N ARG A 25 3.63 5.32 -4.64
CA ARG A 25 2.25 5.03 -5.07
C ARG A 25 1.31 4.79 -3.90
N LEU A 26 1.82 4.21 -2.80
CA LEU A 26 1.02 3.92 -1.62
C LEU A 26 0.69 5.17 -0.80
N GLN A 27 1.41 6.28 -0.96
CA GLN A 27 1.22 7.47 -0.13
C GLN A 27 -0.21 8.00 -0.17
N GLY A 28 -0.70 8.45 0.98
CA GLY A 28 -2.02 9.04 1.12
C GLY A 28 -3.02 8.17 1.86
N THR A 29 -4.29 8.44 1.64
CA THR A 29 -5.41 7.79 2.34
C THR A 29 -6.15 6.84 1.39
N TRP A 30 -6.45 5.65 1.90
CA TRP A 30 -7.14 4.59 1.16
C TRP A 30 -8.36 4.14 1.94
N ASN A 31 -9.46 3.94 1.22
CA ASN A 31 -10.71 3.39 1.77
C ASN A 31 -10.77 1.90 1.50
N LEU A 32 -11.14 1.13 2.50
CA LEU A 32 -11.35 -0.31 2.33
C LEU A 32 -12.57 -0.56 1.43
N VAL A 33 -12.42 -1.44 0.45
CA VAL A 33 -13.49 -1.85 -0.46
C VAL A 33 -14.03 -3.22 -0.08
N ALA A 34 -13.13 -4.14 0.26
CA ALA A 34 -13.48 -5.49 0.69
C ALA A 34 -12.36 -6.07 1.54
N ALA A 35 -12.71 -6.91 2.49
CA ALA A 35 -11.75 -7.66 3.27
C ALA A 35 -12.31 -9.04 3.62
N PHE A 36 -11.41 -10.02 3.63
CA PHE A 36 -11.69 -11.38 4.07
C PHE A 36 -10.64 -11.76 5.12
N GLN A 37 -11.08 -12.39 6.18
CA GLN A 37 -10.21 -12.93 7.20
C GLN A 37 -10.62 -14.37 7.47
N ASP A 38 -9.67 -15.30 7.33
CA ASP A 38 -9.92 -16.74 7.50
C ASP A 38 -11.09 -17.23 6.64
N GLY A 39 -11.18 -16.76 5.41
CA GLY A 39 -12.23 -17.12 4.45
C GLY A 39 -13.57 -16.43 4.69
N LYS A 40 -13.70 -15.58 5.71
CA LYS A 40 -14.95 -14.90 6.06
C LYS A 40 -14.89 -13.42 5.66
N PRO A 41 -15.93 -12.91 4.96
CA PRO A 41 -15.96 -11.49 4.59
C PRO A 41 -16.15 -10.61 5.84
N LEU A 42 -15.47 -9.46 5.83
CA LEU A 42 -15.72 -8.42 6.83
C LEU A 42 -17.09 -7.80 6.57
N PRO A 43 -17.92 -7.56 7.62
CA PRO A 43 -19.23 -6.92 7.44
C PRO A 43 -19.16 -5.58 6.72
N ALA A 44 -20.17 -5.27 5.91
CA ALA A 44 -20.19 -4.08 5.05
C ALA A 44 -20.07 -2.77 5.84
N ASP A 45 -20.68 -2.69 7.02
CA ASP A 45 -20.58 -1.52 7.89
C ASP A 45 -19.14 -1.29 8.40
N LYS A 46 -18.41 -2.36 8.70
CA LYS A 46 -17.00 -2.30 9.09
C LYS A 46 -16.11 -1.87 7.91
N VAL A 47 -16.37 -2.42 6.73
CA VAL A 47 -15.66 -2.04 5.50
C VAL A 47 -15.78 -0.54 5.24
N LYS A 48 -16.99 0.02 5.30
CA LYS A 48 -17.25 1.43 5.04
C LYS A 48 -16.57 2.38 6.03
N GLN A 49 -16.29 1.92 7.23
CA GLN A 49 -15.70 2.74 8.30
C GLN A 49 -14.18 2.66 8.34
N THR A 50 -13.58 1.87 7.46
CA THR A 50 -12.16 1.57 7.54
C THR A 50 -11.36 2.32 6.49
N THR A 51 -10.40 3.10 6.98
CA THR A 51 -9.41 3.79 6.16
C THR A 51 -8.01 3.47 6.67
N ILE A 52 -7.03 3.54 5.78
CA ILE A 52 -5.61 3.45 6.12
C ILE A 52 -4.89 4.66 5.54
N VAL A 53 -3.92 5.19 6.27
CA VAL A 53 -3.08 6.30 5.82
C VAL A 53 -1.64 5.84 5.79
N PHE A 54 -0.99 6.01 4.65
CA PHE A 54 0.45 5.79 4.49
C PHE A 54 1.17 7.13 4.43
N LYS A 55 2.16 7.30 5.27
CA LYS A 55 3.05 8.47 5.28
C LYS A 55 4.50 7.99 5.39
N GLY A 56 5.27 8.16 4.31
CA GLY A 56 6.58 7.52 4.23
C GLY A 56 6.42 6.00 4.32
N ASP A 57 7.21 5.36 5.14
CA ASP A 57 7.12 3.92 5.42
C ASP A 57 6.19 3.57 6.59
N THR A 58 5.44 4.53 7.10
CA THR A 58 4.51 4.30 8.21
C THR A 58 3.06 4.16 7.72
N PHE A 59 2.30 3.35 8.45
CA PHE A 59 0.85 3.26 8.25
C PHE A 59 0.13 3.51 9.56
N ARG A 60 -1.10 3.99 9.46
CA ARG A 60 -2.02 4.11 10.58
C ARG A 60 -3.46 3.92 10.13
N PHE A 61 -4.29 3.40 11.03
CA PHE A 61 -5.72 3.33 10.87
C PHE A 61 -6.35 4.44 11.71
N PRO A 62 -6.82 5.54 11.11
CA PRO A 62 -7.54 6.56 11.87
C PRO A 62 -8.87 6.00 12.34
N GLY A 63 -9.17 6.15 13.65
CA GLY A 63 -10.36 5.60 14.26
C GLY A 63 -10.16 4.19 14.82
N SER A 64 -11.27 3.51 15.15
CA SER A 64 -11.23 2.14 15.69
C SER A 64 -11.41 1.12 14.59
N ALA A 65 -10.31 0.64 14.02
CA ALA A 65 -10.34 -0.57 13.20
C ALA A 65 -10.32 -1.79 14.14
N GLU A 66 -11.47 -2.34 14.43
CA GLU A 66 -11.63 -3.44 15.40
C GLU A 66 -10.92 -4.73 14.97
N TYR A 67 -10.63 -4.87 13.66
CA TYR A 67 -9.97 -6.06 13.13
C TYR A 67 -8.46 -5.86 12.91
N ALA A 68 -7.96 -4.65 13.06
CA ALA A 68 -6.53 -4.41 12.97
C ALA A 68 -5.87 -4.79 14.28
N THR A 69 -4.93 -5.73 14.24
CA THR A 69 -4.16 -6.14 15.40
C THR A 69 -3.24 -5.04 15.91
N SER A 70 -2.98 -4.03 15.07
CA SER A 70 -2.21 -2.84 15.41
C SER A 70 -2.79 -1.63 14.69
N LYS A 71 -2.93 -0.51 15.41
CA LYS A 71 -3.46 0.74 14.85
C LYS A 71 -2.43 1.49 14.00
N GLU A 72 -1.16 1.22 14.18
CA GLU A 72 -0.08 1.86 13.44
C GLU A 72 1.17 0.99 13.42
N GLY A 73 2.06 1.29 12.50
CA GLY A 73 3.32 0.57 12.36
C GLY A 73 4.10 1.06 11.15
N THR A 74 5.03 0.22 10.71
CA THR A 74 5.85 0.48 9.54
C THR A 74 5.68 -0.63 8.51
N ILE A 75 5.98 -0.32 7.25
CA ILE A 75 5.99 -1.30 6.16
C ILE A 75 7.37 -1.38 5.53
N LYS A 76 7.70 -2.57 5.04
CA LYS A 76 8.88 -2.82 4.23
C LYS A 76 8.43 -3.51 2.95
N LEU A 77 8.81 -2.95 1.80
CA LEU A 77 8.43 -3.47 0.49
C LEU A 77 9.62 -4.10 -0.22
N ASP A 78 9.35 -5.15 -0.99
CA ASP A 78 10.29 -5.70 -1.97
C ASP A 78 9.57 -5.81 -3.32
N GLU A 79 9.81 -4.82 -4.20
CA GLU A 79 9.22 -4.74 -5.53
C GLU A 79 9.83 -5.74 -6.53
N ASN A 80 10.97 -6.34 -6.20
CA ASN A 80 11.70 -7.23 -7.10
C ASN A 80 11.20 -8.67 -7.01
N LYS A 81 10.36 -8.97 -6.06
CA LYS A 81 9.76 -10.30 -5.92
C LYS A 81 8.52 -10.46 -6.81
N THR A 82 8.16 -11.71 -7.10
CA THR A 82 6.95 -12.06 -7.83
C THR A 82 6.24 -13.21 -7.08
N PRO A 83 5.11 -12.97 -6.42
CA PRO A 83 4.47 -11.66 -6.18
C PRO A 83 5.36 -10.70 -5.36
N LYS A 84 5.12 -9.39 -5.50
CA LYS A 84 5.79 -8.37 -4.68
C LYS A 84 5.46 -8.58 -3.20
N GLU A 85 6.43 -8.33 -2.32
CA GLU A 85 6.33 -8.64 -0.90
C GLU A 85 6.20 -7.38 -0.05
N MET A 86 5.39 -7.48 1.01
CA MET A 86 5.21 -6.43 2.01
C MET A 86 5.28 -7.06 3.39
N ASP A 87 6.14 -6.52 4.24
CA ASP A 87 6.14 -6.83 5.67
C ASP A 87 5.50 -5.66 6.41
N ALA A 88 4.51 -5.94 7.24
CA ALA A 88 3.91 -4.96 8.14
C ALA A 88 4.41 -5.23 9.55
N ILE A 89 4.99 -4.21 10.16
CA ILE A 89 5.65 -4.31 11.47
C ILE A 89 4.90 -3.40 12.44
N SER A 90 4.30 -3.99 13.48
CA SER A 90 3.60 -3.23 14.51
C SER A 90 4.55 -2.43 15.40
N THR A 91 4.01 -1.50 16.17
CA THR A 91 4.78 -0.77 17.19
C THR A 91 5.37 -1.70 18.27
N GLU A 92 4.77 -2.87 18.46
CA GLU A 92 5.26 -3.91 19.37
C GLU A 92 6.27 -4.87 18.71
N LYS A 93 6.68 -4.55 17.45
CA LYS A 93 7.64 -5.36 16.67
C LYS A 93 7.11 -6.70 16.20
N GLU A 94 5.80 -6.90 16.20
CA GLU A 94 5.17 -8.05 15.59
C GLU A 94 5.17 -7.88 14.07
N VAL A 95 5.57 -8.92 13.33
CA VAL A 95 5.72 -8.86 11.87
C VAL A 95 4.66 -9.74 11.20
N MET A 96 3.89 -9.15 10.29
CA MET A 96 3.00 -9.87 9.39
C MET A 96 3.61 -9.89 8.00
N LEU A 97 3.78 -11.08 7.45
CA LEU A 97 4.33 -11.27 6.10
C LEU A 97 3.21 -11.28 5.07
N GLY A 98 3.36 -10.47 4.02
CA GLY A 98 2.33 -10.34 3.00
C GLY A 98 2.87 -10.22 1.58
N ILE A 99 1.94 -10.26 0.65
CA ILE A 99 2.14 -9.95 -0.77
C ILE A 99 1.19 -8.83 -1.15
N TYR A 100 1.60 -7.98 -2.10
CA TYR A 100 0.81 -6.82 -2.46
C TYR A 100 0.85 -6.52 -3.95
N ARG A 101 -0.10 -5.70 -4.36
CA ARG A 101 -0.15 -5.06 -5.66
C ARG A 101 -0.68 -3.64 -5.48
N VAL A 102 -0.02 -2.64 -6.04
CA VAL A 102 -0.47 -1.26 -6.00
C VAL A 102 -0.52 -0.70 -7.41
N GLU A 103 -1.62 -0.02 -7.70
CA GLU A 103 -1.87 0.74 -8.91
C GLU A 103 -2.12 2.19 -8.52
N GLU A 104 -2.42 3.06 -9.46
CA GLU A 104 -2.64 4.49 -9.18
C GLU A 104 -3.76 4.71 -8.15
N ASN A 105 -4.89 4.02 -8.30
CA ASN A 105 -6.07 4.19 -7.46
C ASN A 105 -6.52 2.93 -6.74
N GLY A 106 -5.83 1.81 -6.91
CA GLY A 106 -6.15 0.52 -6.32
C GLY A 106 -4.96 -0.10 -5.58
N TYR A 107 -5.23 -0.72 -4.45
CA TYR A 107 -4.22 -1.41 -3.65
C TYR A 107 -4.83 -2.71 -3.13
N LYS A 108 -4.08 -3.79 -3.25
CA LYS A 108 -4.50 -5.11 -2.77
C LYS A 108 -3.36 -5.74 -1.99
N VAL A 109 -3.68 -6.37 -0.87
CA VAL A 109 -2.70 -7.01 -0.01
C VAL A 109 -3.28 -8.28 0.60
N CYS A 110 -2.44 -9.28 0.75
CA CYS A 110 -2.76 -10.52 1.47
C CYS A 110 -1.68 -10.76 2.51
N PHE A 111 -2.07 -10.80 3.79
CA PHE A 111 -1.17 -11.06 4.90
C PHE A 111 -1.43 -12.44 5.51
N ALA A 112 -0.35 -13.10 5.92
CA ALA A 112 -0.41 -14.22 6.84
C ALA A 112 -0.49 -13.68 8.28
N PRO A 113 -1.10 -14.44 9.21
CA PRO A 113 -0.98 -14.14 10.64
C PRO A 113 0.49 -14.11 11.07
N ALA A 114 0.79 -13.34 12.11
CA ALA A 114 2.14 -13.28 12.66
C ALA A 114 2.68 -14.69 12.98
N GLY A 115 3.92 -14.96 12.58
CA GLY A 115 4.56 -16.25 12.78
C GLY A 115 4.22 -17.32 11.73
N LYS A 116 3.36 -17.02 10.76
CA LYS A 116 3.01 -17.93 9.67
C LYS A 116 3.73 -17.57 8.39
N PRO A 117 3.93 -18.55 7.47
CA PRO A 117 4.59 -18.31 6.19
C PRO A 117 3.85 -17.27 5.34
N ARG A 118 4.60 -16.52 4.55
CA ARG A 118 4.07 -15.54 3.60
C ARG A 118 3.10 -16.19 2.61
N PRO A 119 1.96 -15.57 2.31
CA PRO A 119 1.07 -16.06 1.25
C PRO A 119 1.78 -16.08 -0.10
N THR A 120 1.39 -17.03 -0.96
CA THR A 120 1.89 -17.13 -2.33
C THR A 120 0.87 -16.67 -3.37
N GLU A 121 -0.38 -16.48 -2.95
CA GLU A 121 -1.48 -16.02 -3.81
C GLU A 121 -2.43 -15.12 -3.02
N PHE A 122 -3.17 -14.28 -3.74
CA PHE A 122 -4.17 -13.38 -3.15
C PHE A 122 -5.46 -14.16 -2.87
N SER A 123 -5.49 -14.85 -1.75
CA SER A 123 -6.66 -15.62 -1.33
C SER A 123 -6.75 -15.67 0.19
N SER A 124 -7.98 -15.83 0.67
CA SER A 124 -8.27 -16.11 2.08
C SER A 124 -9.29 -17.25 2.12
N THR A 125 -8.84 -18.40 2.53
CA THR A 125 -9.69 -19.60 2.68
C THR A 125 -9.93 -19.91 4.15
N LEU A 126 -11.02 -20.63 4.42
CA LEU A 126 -11.34 -21.07 5.77
C LEU A 126 -10.22 -21.95 6.33
N GLY A 127 -9.74 -21.63 7.54
CA GLY A 127 -8.63 -22.32 8.19
C GLY A 127 -7.25 -21.76 7.85
N SER A 128 -7.14 -20.88 6.85
CA SER A 128 -5.85 -20.27 6.46
C SER A 128 -5.36 -19.20 7.45
N GLY A 129 -6.30 -18.50 8.09
CA GLY A 129 -6.00 -17.32 8.89
C GLY A 129 -5.57 -16.11 8.06
N TYR A 130 -5.52 -16.24 6.73
CA TYR A 130 -5.05 -15.16 5.85
C TYR A 130 -6.02 -13.99 5.83
N ILE A 131 -5.47 -12.79 5.71
CA ILE A 131 -6.21 -11.54 5.61
C ILE A 131 -6.01 -11.00 4.21
N LEU A 132 -7.09 -10.94 3.44
CA LEU A 132 -7.10 -10.39 2.07
C LEU A 132 -7.86 -9.08 2.08
N GLN A 133 -7.22 -8.00 1.60
CA GLN A 133 -7.81 -6.66 1.61
C GLN A 133 -7.69 -6.01 0.24
N SER A 134 -8.75 -5.34 -0.17
CA SER A 134 -8.79 -4.50 -1.38
C SER A 134 -9.14 -3.08 -0.98
N TRP A 135 -8.35 -2.13 -1.47
CA TRP A 135 -8.42 -0.72 -1.10
C TRP A 135 -8.54 0.16 -2.34
N GLN A 136 -9.20 1.29 -2.19
CA GLN A 136 -9.32 2.31 -3.22
C GLN A 136 -8.81 3.64 -2.65
N ARG A 137 -8.08 4.40 -3.46
CA ARG A 137 -7.61 5.73 -3.05
C ARG A 137 -8.79 6.63 -2.74
N GLN A 138 -8.74 7.33 -1.61
CA GLN A 138 -9.85 8.19 -1.16
C GLN A 138 -10.11 9.35 -2.14
N ASN A 139 -9.05 9.95 -2.68
CA ASN A 139 -9.12 10.99 -3.69
C ASN A 139 -8.44 10.47 -4.96
N PRO A 140 -9.17 9.84 -5.89
CA PRO A 140 -8.60 9.29 -7.11
C PRO A 140 -7.82 10.34 -7.90
N GLN A 141 -6.67 9.92 -8.44
CA GLN A 141 -5.80 10.76 -9.26
C GLN A 141 -6.32 10.84 -10.70
#